data_cbfa7051846818a7b9bb13afcf23dfc1
#
_entry.id   cbfa7051846818a7b9bb13afcf23dfc1
#
_cell.length_a   1.000
_cell.length_b   1.000
_cell.length_c   1.000
_cell.angle_alpha   90.00
_cell.angle_beta   90.00
_cell.angle_gamma   90.00
#
_symmetry.space_group_name_H-M   'P 1'
#
loop_
_entity.id
_entity.type
_entity.pdbx_description
1 polymer ?
#
loop_
_entity_poly.entity_id
_entity_poly.type
_entity_poly.pdbx_seq_one_letter_code
_entity_poly.pdbx_strand_id
1 'polypeptide(L)' 'MVKVALKAKNLLRILARKNKSQNWLAYRMEISSGYMSQLITGARRPSPKMRERFLQVLDGVAFDELFEIRESNGRKR' A
#
# COMPACT_ATOMS: atom_id res chain seq x y z
N MET A 1 -8.19 -18.40 -1.84
CA MET A 1 -7.72 -17.29 -2.66
C MET A 1 -6.97 -16.29 -1.79
N VAL A 2 -5.87 -15.81 -2.30
CA VAL A 2 -5.03 -14.90 -1.54
C VAL A 2 -5.24 -13.47 -2.00
N LYS A 3 -5.44 -12.57 -1.05
CA LYS A 3 -5.58 -11.15 -1.33
C LYS A 3 -4.55 -10.39 -0.51
N VAL A 4 -4.04 -9.31 -1.07
CA VAL A 4 -3.07 -8.48 -0.37
C VAL A 4 -3.69 -7.11 -0.19
N ALA A 5 -3.77 -6.67 1.06
CA ALA A 5 -4.34 -5.38 1.41
C ALA A 5 -3.26 -4.44 1.90
N LEU A 6 -3.42 -3.16 1.59
CA LEU A 6 -2.50 -2.13 2.07
C LEU A 6 -2.85 -1.78 3.51
N LYS A 7 -1.83 -1.73 4.36
CA LYS A 7 -1.99 -1.25 5.74
C LYS A 7 -1.92 0.28 5.73
N ALA A 8 -3.05 0.91 5.46
CA ALA A 8 -3.08 2.34 5.21
C ALA A 8 -2.59 3.16 6.40
N LYS A 9 -2.98 2.78 7.61
CA LYS A 9 -2.53 3.53 8.80
C LYS A 9 -1.03 3.46 8.96
N ASN A 10 -0.45 2.29 8.70
CA ASN A 10 1.01 2.14 8.77
C ASN A 10 1.68 2.98 7.69
N LEU A 11 1.11 2.98 6.49
CA LEU A 11 1.66 3.80 5.42
C LEU A 11 1.70 5.26 5.81
N LEU A 12 0.62 5.77 6.39
CA LEU A 12 0.57 7.17 6.78
C LEU A 12 1.58 7.48 7.88
N ARG A 13 1.79 6.53 8.80
CA ARG A 13 2.80 6.69 9.84
C ARG A 13 4.20 6.71 9.25
N ILE A 14 4.46 5.86 8.28
CA ILE A 14 5.76 5.80 7.62
C ILE A 14 6.05 7.11 6.91
N LEU A 15 5.05 7.63 6.19
CA LEU A 15 5.20 8.90 5.51
C LEU A 15 5.49 10.03 6.50
N ALA A 16 4.78 10.02 7.63
CA ALA A 16 4.99 11.05 8.65
C ALA A 16 6.42 11.00 9.17
N ARG A 17 6.93 9.79 9.43
CA ARG A 17 8.30 9.64 9.91
C ARG A 17 9.33 10.11 8.90
N LYS A 18 9.02 9.95 7.62
CA LYS A 18 9.92 10.38 6.56
C LYS A 18 9.72 11.83 6.17
N ASN A 19 8.77 12.50 6.80
CA ASN A 19 8.41 13.89 6.51
C ASN A 19 7.99 14.06 5.05
N LYS A 20 7.19 13.12 4.57
CA LYS A 20 6.71 13.13 3.19
C LYS A 20 5.19 13.09 3.17
N SER A 21 4.62 13.66 2.11
CA SER A 21 3.18 13.71 1.96
C SER A 21 2.68 12.54 1.12
N GLN A 22 1.37 12.32 1.17
CA GLN A 22 0.70 11.36 0.33
C GLN A 22 0.88 11.72 -1.15
N ASN A 23 0.80 13.01 -1.46
CA ASN A 23 0.98 13.46 -2.84
C ASN A 23 2.40 13.24 -3.32
N TRP A 24 3.38 13.43 -2.44
CA TRP A 24 4.76 13.12 -2.78
C TRP A 24 4.91 11.65 -3.19
N LEU A 25 4.27 10.77 -2.42
CA LEU A 25 4.36 9.33 -2.72
C LEU A 25 3.70 9.01 -4.05
N ALA A 26 2.53 9.57 -4.32
CA ALA A 26 1.87 9.36 -5.59
C ALA A 26 2.75 9.81 -6.75
N TYR A 27 3.36 10.96 -6.59
CA TYR A 27 4.27 11.47 -7.62
C TYR A 27 5.43 10.51 -7.86
N ARG A 28 6.07 10.05 -6.79
CA ARG A 28 7.21 9.14 -6.90
C ARG A 28 6.81 7.79 -7.48
N MET A 29 5.59 7.36 -7.24
CA MET A 29 5.09 6.10 -7.77
C MET A 29 4.51 6.27 -9.17
N GLU A 30 4.47 7.49 -9.69
CA GLU A 30 3.95 7.79 -11.02
C GLU A 30 2.49 7.41 -11.18
N ILE A 31 1.71 7.69 -10.15
CA ILE A 31 0.27 7.51 -10.17
C ILE A 31 -0.40 8.81 -9.77
N SER A 32 -1.68 8.94 -10.09
CA SER A 32 -2.41 10.14 -9.76
C SER A 32 -2.72 10.18 -8.26
N SER A 33 -2.99 11.37 -7.74
CA SER A 33 -3.39 11.50 -6.35
C SER A 33 -4.72 10.80 -6.09
N GLY A 34 -5.61 10.78 -7.10
CA GLY A 34 -6.86 10.06 -6.97
C GLY A 34 -6.67 8.56 -6.85
N TYR A 35 -5.74 8.01 -7.66
CA TYR A 35 -5.43 6.59 -7.57
C TYR A 35 -4.85 6.26 -6.18
N MET A 36 -3.93 7.09 -5.71
CA MET A 36 -3.34 6.89 -4.38
C MET A 36 -4.42 6.93 -3.30
N SER A 37 -5.36 7.86 -3.42
CA SER A 37 -6.45 7.97 -2.47
C SER A 37 -7.29 6.70 -2.43
N GLN A 38 -7.55 6.09 -3.59
CA GLN A 38 -8.30 4.85 -3.66
C GLN A 38 -7.55 3.69 -3.00
N LEU A 39 -6.23 3.67 -3.13
CA LEU A 39 -5.43 2.66 -2.46
C LEU A 39 -5.52 2.82 -0.94
N ILE A 40 -5.47 4.05 -0.48
CA ILE A 40 -5.48 4.32 0.96
C ILE A 40 -6.85 4.04 1.58
N THR A 41 -7.92 4.37 0.88
CA THR A 41 -9.26 4.11 1.40
C THR A 41 -9.66 2.64 1.28
N GLY A 42 -8.92 1.86 0.50
CA GLY A 42 -9.26 0.46 0.30
C GLY A 42 -10.21 0.22 -0.86
N ALA A 43 -10.59 1.27 -1.58
CA ALA A 43 -11.44 1.12 -2.75
C ALA A 43 -10.74 0.34 -3.86
N ARG A 44 -9.40 0.35 -3.84
CA ARG A 44 -8.61 -0.37 -4.82
C ARG A 44 -7.46 -1.08 -4.11
N ARG A 45 -7.24 -2.33 -4.43
CA ARG A 45 -6.12 -3.07 -3.87
C ARG A 45 -4.89 -2.91 -4.76
N PRO A 46 -3.69 -2.84 -4.16
CA PRO A 46 -2.48 -2.68 -4.96
C PRO A 46 -2.15 -3.97 -5.71
N SER A 47 -1.87 -3.83 -7.00
CA SER A 47 -1.40 -4.95 -7.82
C SER A 47 0.01 -5.33 -7.38
N PRO A 48 0.49 -6.52 -7.79
CA PRO A 48 1.89 -6.90 -7.47
C PRO A 48 2.90 -5.84 -7.91
N LYS A 49 2.71 -5.28 -9.10
CA LYS A 49 3.62 -4.26 -9.59
C LYS A 49 3.55 -3.00 -8.72
N MET A 50 2.36 -2.63 -8.30
CA MET A 50 2.18 -1.47 -7.46
C MET A 50 2.80 -1.69 -6.08
N ARG A 51 2.68 -2.91 -5.55
CA ARG A 51 3.31 -3.24 -4.27
C ARG A 51 4.82 -3.11 -4.35
N GLU A 52 5.41 -3.56 -5.46
CA GLU A 52 6.84 -3.41 -5.66
C GLU A 52 7.25 -1.94 -5.69
N ARG A 53 6.44 -1.10 -6.32
CA ARG A 53 6.74 0.33 -6.37
C ARG A 53 6.72 0.96 -4.98
N PHE A 54 5.75 0.58 -4.16
CA PHE A 54 5.73 1.06 -2.77
C PHE A 54 7.05 0.74 -2.08
N LEU A 55 7.51 -0.50 -2.21
CA LEU A 55 8.70 -0.93 -1.51
C LEU A 55 9.96 -0.28 -2.07
N GLN A 56 9.97 0.02 -3.37
CA GLN A 56 11.10 0.70 -3.99
C GLN A 56 11.19 2.15 -3.56
N VAL A 57 10.06 2.83 -3.53
CA VAL A 57 10.03 4.25 -3.19
C VAL A 57 10.25 4.47 -1.70
N LEU A 58 9.64 3.60 -0.88
CA LEU A 58 9.76 3.69 0.58
C LEU A 58 10.90 2.80 1.02
N ASP A 59 12.10 3.27 0.82
CA ASP A 59 13.30 2.54 1.11
C ASP A 59 13.38 2.19 2.60
N GLY A 60 13.80 0.97 2.90
CA GLY A 60 13.96 0.54 4.29
C GLY A 60 12.70 0.04 4.95
N VAL A 61 11.61 -0.11 4.20
CA VAL A 61 10.34 -0.56 4.75
C VAL A 61 10.11 -2.00 4.30
N ALA A 62 9.77 -2.87 5.25
CA ALA A 62 9.52 -4.27 4.95
C ALA A 62 8.11 -4.47 4.41
N PHE A 63 7.93 -5.55 3.66
CA PHE A 63 6.63 -5.89 3.08
C PHE A 63 5.54 -5.91 4.16
N ASP A 64 5.81 -6.58 5.28
CA ASP A 64 4.80 -6.75 6.31
C ASP A 64 4.41 -5.46 7.01
N GLU A 65 5.23 -4.43 6.90
CA GLU A 65 4.87 -3.13 7.46
C GLU A 65 3.82 -2.43 6.61
N LEU A 66 3.79 -2.73 5.32
CA LEU A 66 2.89 -2.06 4.38
C LEU A 66 1.69 -2.91 3.98
N PHE A 67 1.83 -4.22 3.99
CA PHE A 67 0.80 -5.08 3.42
C PHE A 67 0.42 -6.21 4.35
N GLU A 68 -0.81 -6.65 4.20
CA GLU A 68 -1.35 -7.78 4.91
C GLU A 68 -1.84 -8.80 3.90
N ILE A 69 -1.41 -10.03 4.05
CA ILE A 69 -1.87 -11.11 3.18
C ILE A 69 -3.08 -11.75 3.85
N ARG A 70 -4.20 -11.77 3.14
CA ARG A 70 -5.43 -12.35 3.63
C ARG A 70 -5.77 -13.55 2.78
N GLU A 71 -6.04 -14.66 3.43
CA GLU A 71 -6.48 -15.86 2.74
C GLU A 71 -7.93 -16.08 3.01
N SER A 72 -8.67 -16.26 1.94
CA SER A 72 -10.07 -16.60 2.02
C SER A 72 -10.19 -18.07 1.67
N ASN A 73 -10.59 -18.88 2.63
CA ASN A 73 -10.73 -20.30 2.40
C ASN A 73 -11.96 -20.67 1.65
N GLY A 74 -12.88 -19.82 1.67
CA GLY A 74 -14.14 -20.16 1.03
C GLY A 74 -14.87 -21.29 1.69
N ARG A 75 -14.44 -21.90 2.71
CA ARG A 75 -15.01 -23.02 3.30
C ARG A 75 -15.34 -22.91 4.67
N LYS A 76 -15.69 -23.04 4.73
CA LYS A 76 -15.79 -22.99 5.78
C LYS A 76 -16.28 -23.70 6.32
N ARG A 77 -16.35 -24.14 6.69
CA ARG A 77 -16.61 -24.83 7.15
C ARG A 77 -17.17 -24.90 7.68
#